data_31739ff4503321e6a952fd904809dc9c
#
_entry.id   31739ff4503321e6a952fd904809dc9c
#
_cell.length_a   1.000
_cell.length_b   1.000
_cell.length_c   1.000
_cell.angle_alpha   90.00
_cell.angle_beta   90.00
_cell.angle_gamma   90.00
#
_symmetry.space_group_name_H-M   'P 1'
#
loop_
_entity.id
_entity.type
_entity.pdbx_description
1 polymer ?
#
loop_
_entity_poly.entity_id
_entity_poly.type
_entity_poly.pdbx_seq_one_letter_code
_entity_poly.pdbx_strand_id
1 'polypeptide(L)'
;MTNSSNQNDNGNNRRGFLHQSVLGTAVAGMTIASNSHVTAQTLADASEPEITQTVDVLVVGGGTAGHVAAIQAGRTGAKTLIVERNSQLGGTTTTGGVAFPGLFDAWGKQVIAGIGWELVKESVELDGGTLPNFAKVPQRHWQNQVFTNQFLYAILAEQKCAEAGVEIAYYEFPQTVTKTDDGWQVDCVGFGTRRRVQCKQIIDSTGGAEVVGMVGLPRLREEERQPGSYLFMLGKEHEPGRNQINRLYVHGADSTNSRTATEANLTGRKAILERVRQKKQRLMHMQPETGFRETYRIEGETVITVNDYTSGRVFDDAISYAFYPVDLHTKSGVRPKPLKRGTVPTISLSALIPKGSRNIIVAGRCVSSDRLANSGLRVQASCMGMGQAAGVAASLAAKADSTPLEVPLPEIHAMLREHGQIVPTKA
;
A
#
# COMPACT_ATOMS: atom_id res chain seq x y z
N MET A 1 -13.79 29.97 -64.59
CA MET A 1 -14.94 29.05 -64.67
C MET A 1 -14.95 28.31 -63.33
N THR A 2 -15.69 28.81 -62.44
CA THR A 2 -16.89 28.27 -61.79
C THR A 2 -16.62 27.16 -60.77
N ASN A 3 -16.76 27.55 -59.50
CA ASN A 3 -17.68 27.02 -58.47
C ASN A 3 -17.33 25.62 -57.92
N SER A 4 -17.50 25.34 -56.64
CA SER A 4 -18.14 25.95 -55.47
C SER A 4 -17.82 25.11 -54.23
N SER A 5 -17.60 25.81 -53.14
CA SER A 5 -18.03 25.59 -51.75
C SER A 5 -18.58 24.21 -51.33
N ASN A 6 -18.04 23.68 -50.23
CA ASN A 6 -18.87 23.46 -49.02
C ASN A 6 -18.00 23.27 -47.78
N GLN A 7 -18.11 24.23 -46.89
CA GLN A 7 -17.74 24.14 -45.48
C GLN A 7 -18.78 23.26 -44.79
N ASN A 8 -18.35 22.35 -43.96
CA ASN A 8 -19.13 21.82 -42.86
C ASN A 8 -18.36 21.97 -41.56
N ASP A 9 -18.64 23.06 -40.94
CA ASP A 9 -18.30 23.41 -39.59
C ASP A 9 -19.20 22.59 -38.64
N ASN A 10 -18.64 21.65 -37.90
CA ASN A 10 -19.31 20.99 -36.78
C ASN A 10 -18.62 21.40 -35.47
N GLY A 11 -18.83 22.66 -35.12
CA GLY A 11 -18.59 23.16 -33.78
C GLY A 11 -19.56 22.55 -32.76
N ASN A 12 -19.10 21.58 -32.02
CA ASN A 12 -19.85 20.97 -30.92
C ASN A 12 -19.89 21.89 -29.71
N ASN A 13 -20.95 22.72 -29.66
CA ASN A 13 -21.16 23.75 -28.67
C ASN A 13 -21.77 23.13 -27.39
N ARG A 14 -20.93 22.89 -26.38
CA ARG A 14 -21.30 22.34 -25.06
C ARG A 14 -22.11 23.29 -24.15
N ARG A 15 -22.71 24.33 -24.70
CA ARG A 15 -23.51 25.32 -23.96
C ARG A 15 -25.05 25.15 -24.08
N GLY A 16 -25.55 24.10 -24.73
CA GLY A 16 -26.96 23.89 -25.02
C GLY A 16 -27.79 23.10 -24.01
N PHE A 17 -27.24 22.68 -22.85
CA PHE A 17 -27.94 21.74 -21.95
C PHE A 17 -28.64 22.39 -20.72
N LEU A 18 -28.69 23.72 -20.63
CA LEU A 18 -29.26 24.41 -19.44
C LEU A 18 -30.39 25.40 -19.74
N HIS A 19 -30.99 25.41 -20.93
CA HIS A 19 -32.07 26.32 -21.24
C HIS A 19 -33.18 25.68 -22.07
N GLN A 20 -33.93 24.75 -21.49
CA GLN A 20 -35.30 24.42 -21.94
C GLN A 20 -36.07 23.75 -20.81
N SER A 21 -36.71 24.51 -20.00
CA SER A 21 -37.96 24.16 -19.31
C SER A 21 -38.46 25.35 -18.48
N VAL A 22 -38.90 26.40 -19.16
CA VAL A 22 -39.91 27.30 -18.61
C VAL A 22 -40.75 27.81 -19.78
N LEU A 23 -41.86 27.16 -20.09
CA LEU A 23 -43.02 27.76 -20.68
C LEU A 23 -44.25 26.96 -20.24
N GLY A 24 -45.09 27.65 -19.56
CA GLY A 24 -46.16 27.12 -18.77
C GLY A 24 -47.36 26.60 -19.53
N THR A 25 -48.14 25.86 -18.80
CA THR A 25 -49.59 25.78 -18.96
C THR A 25 -50.23 25.76 -17.58
N ALA A 26 -50.99 26.80 -17.30
CA ALA A 26 -51.86 26.84 -16.14
C ALA A 26 -53.03 25.89 -16.39
N VAL A 27 -53.22 24.91 -15.51
CA VAL A 27 -54.50 24.22 -15.34
C VAL A 27 -54.76 24.02 -13.86
N ALA A 28 -55.99 24.41 -13.55
CA ALA A 28 -56.73 24.42 -12.30
C ALA A 28 -56.35 23.43 -11.21
N GLY A 29 -56.55 23.90 -10.01
CA GLY A 29 -56.31 23.28 -8.74
C GLY A 29 -56.91 21.92 -8.51
N MET A 30 -56.10 21.08 -7.92
CA MET A 30 -56.47 20.03 -7.00
C MET A 30 -55.39 19.97 -5.93
N THR A 31 -55.70 20.51 -4.77
CA THR A 31 -54.93 20.35 -3.56
C THR A 31 -55.01 18.90 -3.15
N ILE A 32 -54.03 18.10 -3.59
CA ILE A 32 -53.70 16.84 -2.92
C ILE A 32 -52.64 17.23 -1.90
N ALA A 33 -53.04 17.40 -0.66
CA ALA A 33 -52.15 17.38 0.47
C ALA A 33 -51.59 15.95 0.60
N SER A 34 -50.54 15.64 -0.15
CA SER A 34 -49.72 14.49 0.16
C SER A 34 -48.91 14.86 1.40
N ASN A 35 -49.45 14.50 2.56
CA ASN A 35 -48.64 14.29 3.75
C ASN A 35 -47.62 13.21 3.41
N SER A 36 -46.52 13.58 2.78
CA SER A 36 -45.28 12.77 2.85
C SER A 36 -44.81 12.88 4.30
N HIS A 37 -45.34 12.00 5.15
CA HIS A 37 -44.69 11.67 6.36
C HIS A 37 -43.32 11.13 5.93
N VAL A 38 -42.29 11.96 6.00
CA VAL A 38 -40.94 11.49 6.16
C VAL A 38 -40.96 10.74 7.51
N THR A 39 -41.25 9.46 7.46
CA THR A 39 -40.97 8.57 8.58
C THR A 39 -39.47 8.70 8.82
N ALA A 40 -39.12 9.49 9.86
CA ALA A 40 -37.80 9.40 10.42
C ALA A 40 -37.65 7.93 10.79
N GLN A 41 -36.93 7.17 9.95
CA GLN A 41 -36.49 5.85 10.30
C GLN A 41 -35.62 6.10 11.54
N THR A 42 -36.13 5.73 12.71
CA THR A 42 -35.31 5.62 13.91
C THR A 42 -34.15 4.75 13.50
N LEU A 43 -32.94 5.35 13.44
CA LEU A 43 -31.72 4.59 13.25
C LEU A 43 -31.77 3.51 14.32
N ALA A 44 -31.88 2.26 13.90
CA ALA A 44 -31.76 1.11 14.77
C ALA A 44 -30.52 1.31 15.62
N ASP A 45 -30.55 0.90 16.85
CA ASP A 45 -29.52 1.13 17.85
C ASP A 45 -28.13 0.96 17.24
N ALA A 46 -27.39 2.07 17.12
CA ALA A 46 -26.14 2.15 16.38
C ALA A 46 -25.00 1.30 17.01
N SER A 47 -25.33 0.45 17.97
CA SER A 47 -24.38 -0.38 18.73
C SER A 47 -24.06 -1.71 18.05
N GLU A 48 -24.96 -2.27 17.23
CA GLU A 48 -24.77 -3.58 16.62
C GLU A 48 -24.15 -3.48 15.22
N PRO A 49 -23.18 -4.37 14.88
CA PRO A 49 -22.61 -4.41 13.54
C PRO A 49 -23.63 -4.93 12.53
N GLU A 50 -23.69 -4.29 11.35
CA GLU A 50 -24.55 -4.76 10.25
C GLU A 50 -24.03 -6.03 9.62
N ILE A 51 -22.71 -6.24 9.62
CA ILE A 51 -22.03 -7.39 9.05
C ILE A 51 -21.24 -8.06 10.17
N THR A 52 -21.48 -9.35 10.38
CA THR A 52 -20.66 -10.20 11.26
C THR A 52 -20.10 -11.36 10.46
N GLN A 53 -18.79 -11.54 10.51
CA GLN A 53 -18.14 -12.64 9.79
C GLN A 53 -16.93 -13.20 10.55
N THR A 54 -16.62 -14.48 10.23
CA THR A 54 -15.41 -15.16 10.74
C THR A 54 -14.48 -15.48 9.60
N VAL A 55 -13.20 -15.17 9.79
CA VAL A 55 -12.12 -15.47 8.86
C VAL A 55 -10.94 -16.10 9.60
N ASP A 56 -10.04 -16.76 8.89
CA ASP A 56 -8.79 -17.24 9.46
C ASP A 56 -7.79 -16.12 9.62
N VAL A 57 -7.67 -15.29 8.59
CA VAL A 57 -6.71 -14.18 8.51
C VAL A 57 -7.42 -12.88 8.15
N LEU A 58 -7.26 -11.87 8.99
CA LEU A 58 -7.63 -10.49 8.68
C LEU A 58 -6.37 -9.69 8.33
N VAL A 59 -6.35 -9.14 7.12
CA VAL A 59 -5.29 -8.19 6.70
C VAL A 59 -5.81 -6.77 6.83
N VAL A 60 -5.14 -5.96 7.63
CA VAL A 60 -5.48 -4.55 7.84
C VAL A 60 -4.53 -3.67 7.06
N GLY A 61 -5.06 -2.99 6.05
CA GLY A 61 -4.31 -2.15 5.12
C GLY A 61 -3.92 -2.87 3.83
N GLY A 62 -4.47 -2.43 2.70
CA GLY A 62 -4.23 -2.97 1.35
C GLY A 62 -3.00 -2.37 0.64
N GLY A 63 -2.05 -1.80 1.41
CA GLY A 63 -0.81 -1.23 0.87
C GLY A 63 0.10 -2.27 0.21
N THR A 64 1.31 -1.85 -0.18
CA THR A 64 2.29 -2.66 -0.94
C THR A 64 2.56 -4.05 -0.35
N ALA A 65 2.58 -4.19 0.98
CA ALA A 65 2.76 -5.48 1.64
C ALA A 65 1.42 -6.20 1.85
N GLY A 66 0.34 -5.47 2.15
CA GLY A 66 -0.91 -6.04 2.60
C GLY A 66 -1.65 -6.83 1.54
N HIS A 67 -1.77 -6.33 0.31
CA HIS A 67 -2.41 -7.10 -0.76
C HIS A 67 -1.59 -8.35 -1.12
N VAL A 68 -0.26 -8.28 -1.08
CA VAL A 68 0.60 -9.45 -1.28
C VAL A 68 0.39 -10.48 -0.16
N ALA A 69 0.27 -10.01 1.10
CA ALA A 69 -0.02 -10.87 2.24
C ALA A 69 -1.40 -11.54 2.12
N ALA A 70 -2.42 -10.79 1.69
CA ALA A 70 -3.77 -11.31 1.50
C ALA A 70 -3.83 -12.35 0.38
N ILE A 71 -3.21 -12.06 -0.78
CA ILE A 71 -3.11 -13.02 -1.89
C ILE A 71 -2.40 -14.30 -1.43
N GLN A 72 -1.29 -14.15 -0.70
CA GLN A 72 -0.56 -15.31 -0.19
C GLN A 72 -1.41 -16.12 0.80
N ALA A 73 -2.10 -15.46 1.74
CA ALA A 73 -2.96 -16.13 2.70
C ALA A 73 -4.09 -16.92 2.01
N GLY A 74 -4.74 -16.32 1.01
CA GLY A 74 -5.74 -17.00 0.19
C GLY A 74 -5.16 -18.17 -0.58
N ARG A 75 -4.02 -18.02 -1.24
CA ARG A 75 -3.33 -19.12 -1.97
C ARG A 75 -2.92 -20.27 -1.04
N THR A 76 -2.67 -20.01 0.24
CA THR A 76 -2.39 -21.03 1.25
C THR A 76 -3.68 -21.71 1.76
N GLY A 77 -4.86 -21.24 1.32
CA GLY A 77 -6.19 -21.81 1.63
C GLY A 77 -6.84 -21.21 2.87
N ALA A 78 -6.31 -20.13 3.44
CA ALA A 78 -6.94 -19.45 4.56
C ALA A 78 -8.12 -18.59 4.08
N LYS A 79 -9.26 -18.65 4.79
CA LYS A 79 -10.36 -17.69 4.58
C LYS A 79 -9.87 -16.30 4.99
N THR A 80 -9.72 -15.42 4.00
CA THR A 80 -9.01 -14.15 4.17
C THR A 80 -9.90 -12.95 3.81
N LEU A 81 -9.93 -11.95 4.69
CA LEU A 81 -10.48 -10.62 4.45
C LEU A 81 -9.35 -9.59 4.46
N ILE A 82 -9.35 -8.68 3.51
CA ILE A 82 -8.53 -7.48 3.55
C ILE A 82 -9.39 -6.23 3.67
N VAL A 83 -9.12 -5.40 4.67
CA VAL A 83 -9.75 -4.09 4.84
C VAL A 83 -8.79 -2.99 4.44
N GLU A 84 -9.26 -2.02 3.64
CA GLU A 84 -8.47 -0.88 3.17
C GLU A 84 -9.29 0.41 3.28
N ARG A 85 -8.71 1.43 3.89
CA ARG A 85 -9.38 2.73 4.09
C ARG A 85 -9.60 3.54 2.81
N ASN A 86 -8.81 3.26 1.76
CA ASN A 86 -8.90 3.92 0.45
C ASN A 86 -9.75 3.10 -0.52
N SER A 87 -9.83 3.58 -1.77
CA SER A 87 -10.62 3.01 -2.86
C SER A 87 -9.87 2.01 -3.73
N GLN A 88 -8.63 1.68 -3.39
CA GLN A 88 -7.79 0.80 -4.22
C GLN A 88 -6.65 0.18 -3.41
N LEU A 89 -6.19 -0.98 -3.84
CA LEU A 89 -5.01 -1.65 -3.31
C LEU A 89 -3.70 -1.01 -3.81
N GLY A 90 -2.58 -1.35 -3.18
CA GLY A 90 -1.22 -0.94 -3.55
C GLY A 90 -0.62 0.18 -2.70
N GLY A 91 -1.43 1.01 -2.04
CA GLY A 91 -1.00 2.07 -1.13
C GLY A 91 0.06 2.99 -1.72
N THR A 92 1.31 2.91 -1.26
CA THR A 92 2.40 3.77 -1.75
C THR A 92 2.64 3.63 -3.25
N THR A 93 2.46 2.44 -3.84
CA THR A 93 2.62 2.18 -5.28
C THR A 93 1.55 2.90 -6.09
N THR A 94 0.32 2.90 -5.63
CA THR A 94 -0.89 3.34 -6.35
C THR A 94 -1.38 4.69 -5.84
N THR A 95 -1.95 4.76 -4.64
CA THR A 95 -2.48 6.00 -4.05
C THR A 95 -1.38 7.04 -3.83
N GLY A 96 -0.20 6.63 -3.35
CA GLY A 96 0.97 7.50 -3.23
C GLY A 96 1.71 7.78 -4.54
N GLY A 97 1.43 7.01 -5.60
CA GLY A 97 1.98 7.17 -6.95
C GLY A 97 3.48 6.89 -7.09
N VAL A 98 4.09 6.26 -6.09
CA VAL A 98 5.50 5.84 -6.19
C VAL A 98 5.56 4.54 -6.98
N ALA A 99 5.26 4.62 -8.28
CA ALA A 99 5.12 3.49 -9.19
C ALA A 99 6.47 2.91 -9.66
N PHE A 100 7.47 2.92 -8.79
CA PHE A 100 8.78 2.30 -8.97
C PHE A 100 9.16 1.56 -7.68
N PRO A 101 8.82 0.26 -7.60
CA PRO A 101 8.92 -0.50 -6.35
C PRO A 101 10.33 -0.64 -5.78
N GLY A 102 11.35 -0.29 -6.53
CA GLY A 102 12.75 -0.40 -6.13
C GLY A 102 13.48 -1.48 -6.91
N LEU A 103 14.33 -2.20 -6.24
CA LEU A 103 15.20 -3.20 -6.85
C LEU A 103 14.75 -4.61 -6.47
N PHE A 104 14.64 -5.48 -7.48
CA PHE A 104 14.37 -6.91 -7.34
C PHE A 104 15.64 -7.74 -7.52
N ASP A 105 16.73 -7.10 -7.94
CA ASP A 105 18.02 -7.71 -8.20
C ASP A 105 19.13 -7.13 -7.34
N ALA A 106 20.15 -7.93 -7.14
CA ALA A 106 21.41 -7.54 -6.51
C ALA A 106 22.56 -8.22 -7.24
N TRP A 107 23.57 -7.44 -7.62
CA TRP A 107 24.85 -7.94 -8.13
C TRP A 107 24.74 -8.89 -9.33
N GLY A 108 23.77 -8.68 -10.20
CA GLY A 108 23.53 -9.48 -11.41
C GLY A 108 22.66 -10.71 -11.19
N LYS A 109 21.95 -10.80 -10.08
CA LYS A 109 21.01 -11.89 -9.77
C LYS A 109 19.71 -11.33 -9.21
N GLN A 110 18.59 -11.91 -9.60
CA GLN A 110 17.33 -11.64 -8.92
C GLN A 110 17.38 -12.18 -7.51
N VAL A 111 17.01 -11.37 -6.51
CA VAL A 111 17.01 -11.72 -5.07
C VAL A 111 15.63 -11.55 -4.43
N ILE A 112 14.74 -10.79 -5.04
CA ILE A 112 13.35 -10.63 -4.61
C ILE A 112 12.44 -11.07 -5.76
N ALA A 113 11.54 -12.01 -5.48
CA ALA A 113 10.57 -12.57 -6.42
C ALA A 113 9.26 -12.90 -5.71
N GLY A 114 8.41 -13.76 -6.29
CA GLY A 114 7.12 -14.17 -5.75
C GLY A 114 5.98 -13.25 -6.20
N ILE A 115 4.90 -13.22 -5.44
CA ILE A 115 3.63 -12.56 -5.79
C ILE A 115 3.82 -11.08 -6.14
N GLY A 116 4.64 -10.35 -5.37
CA GLY A 116 4.90 -8.94 -5.67
C GLY A 116 5.60 -8.74 -7.02
N TRP A 117 6.55 -9.61 -7.35
CA TRP A 117 7.22 -9.59 -8.65
C TRP A 117 6.29 -10.03 -9.80
N GLU A 118 5.42 -11.01 -9.56
CA GLU A 118 4.38 -11.44 -10.51
C GLU A 118 3.51 -10.24 -10.93
N LEU A 119 2.99 -9.48 -9.97
CA LEU A 119 2.19 -8.28 -10.23
C LEU A 119 2.96 -7.18 -10.97
N VAL A 120 4.21 -6.93 -10.57
CA VAL A 120 5.07 -5.93 -11.22
C VAL A 120 5.34 -6.32 -12.66
N LYS A 121 5.70 -7.58 -12.91
CA LYS A 121 5.97 -8.09 -14.25
C LYS A 121 4.75 -7.95 -15.16
N GLU A 122 3.60 -8.44 -14.73
CA GLU A 122 2.35 -8.38 -15.48
C GLU A 122 1.92 -6.92 -15.76
N SER A 123 2.06 -6.01 -14.77
CA SER A 123 1.78 -4.59 -14.97
C SER A 123 2.69 -3.95 -16.02
N VAL A 124 3.97 -4.32 -16.07
CA VAL A 124 4.92 -3.81 -17.08
C VAL A 124 4.60 -4.36 -18.46
N GLU A 125 4.30 -5.66 -18.56
CA GLU A 125 3.96 -6.33 -19.81
C GLU A 125 2.66 -5.76 -20.43
N LEU A 126 1.62 -5.58 -19.64
CA LEU A 126 0.34 -4.99 -20.09
C LEU A 126 0.47 -3.53 -20.53
N ASP A 127 1.39 -2.78 -19.91
CA ASP A 127 1.69 -1.38 -20.29
C ASP A 127 2.62 -1.27 -21.52
N GLY A 128 2.98 -2.39 -22.13
CA GLY A 128 3.91 -2.43 -23.27
C GLY A 128 5.36 -2.08 -22.90
N GLY A 129 5.70 -2.13 -21.62
CA GLY A 129 7.03 -1.83 -21.09
C GLY A 129 7.99 -3.01 -21.23
N THR A 130 9.23 -2.78 -20.81
CA THR A 130 10.29 -3.80 -20.79
C THR A 130 10.92 -3.89 -19.41
N LEU A 131 11.23 -5.12 -19.01
CA LEU A 131 11.92 -5.38 -17.75
C LEU A 131 13.43 -5.20 -17.92
N PRO A 132 14.16 -4.77 -16.88
CA PRO A 132 15.60 -4.68 -16.92
C PRO A 132 16.24 -6.06 -16.99
N ASN A 133 17.40 -6.14 -17.64
CA ASN A 133 18.20 -7.38 -17.64
C ASN A 133 19.02 -7.45 -16.35
N PHE A 134 18.56 -8.24 -15.38
CA PHE A 134 19.20 -8.39 -14.08
C PHE A 134 20.61 -9.01 -14.11
N ALA A 135 20.99 -9.69 -15.18
CA ALA A 135 22.36 -10.19 -15.35
C ALA A 135 23.39 -9.06 -15.55
N LYS A 136 22.92 -7.85 -15.90
CA LYS A 136 23.77 -6.68 -16.04
C LYS A 136 23.80 -5.91 -14.72
N VAL A 137 24.95 -5.91 -14.03
CA VAL A 137 25.15 -5.09 -12.83
C VAL A 137 25.24 -3.62 -13.24
N PRO A 138 24.31 -2.77 -12.78
CA PRO A 138 24.30 -1.36 -13.17
C PRO A 138 25.40 -0.57 -12.44
N GLN A 139 25.90 0.50 -13.08
CA GLN A 139 26.81 1.45 -12.42
C GLN A 139 26.13 2.20 -11.26
N ARG A 140 24.81 2.45 -11.38
CA ARG A 140 24.00 3.11 -10.38
C ARG A 140 22.75 2.29 -10.12
N HIS A 141 22.41 2.07 -8.85
CA HIS A 141 21.28 1.22 -8.43
C HIS A 141 19.96 1.56 -9.15
N TRP A 142 19.68 2.82 -9.40
CA TRP A 142 18.42 3.23 -10.04
C TRP A 142 18.26 2.81 -11.51
N GLN A 143 19.33 2.34 -12.18
CA GLN A 143 19.27 1.90 -13.57
C GLN A 143 18.48 0.59 -13.76
N ASN A 144 18.41 -0.26 -12.71
CA ASN A 144 17.60 -1.48 -12.69
C ASN A 144 16.24 -1.30 -11.99
N GLN A 145 15.85 -0.06 -11.66
CA GLN A 145 14.51 0.17 -11.13
C GLN A 145 13.46 -0.17 -12.18
N VAL A 146 12.45 -0.94 -11.76
CA VAL A 146 11.29 -1.26 -12.58
C VAL A 146 10.25 -0.16 -12.37
N PHE A 147 9.61 0.27 -13.44
CA PHE A 147 8.51 1.22 -13.40
C PHE A 147 7.24 0.51 -13.79
N THR A 148 6.21 0.64 -12.98
CA THR A 148 4.90 0.05 -13.21
C THR A 148 3.89 1.12 -13.58
N ASN A 149 2.84 0.74 -14.29
CA ASN A 149 1.65 1.55 -14.40
C ASN A 149 0.83 1.38 -13.12
N GLN A 150 0.72 2.44 -12.32
CA GLN A 150 0.04 2.40 -11.01
C GLN A 150 -1.44 2.00 -11.11
N PHE A 151 -2.10 2.31 -12.20
CA PHE A 151 -3.52 2.00 -12.41
C PHE A 151 -3.71 0.53 -12.75
N LEU A 152 -2.92 0.01 -13.69
CA LEU A 152 -2.89 -1.42 -14.01
C LEU A 152 -2.50 -2.25 -12.79
N TYR A 153 -1.50 -1.80 -12.04
CA TYR A 153 -1.06 -2.49 -10.83
C TYR A 153 -2.19 -2.62 -9.78
N ALA A 154 -3.00 -1.57 -9.59
CA ALA A 154 -4.14 -1.61 -8.66
C ALA A 154 -5.18 -2.65 -9.10
N ILE A 155 -5.56 -2.64 -10.38
CA ILE A 155 -6.54 -3.58 -10.96
C ILE A 155 -6.04 -5.03 -10.88
N LEU A 156 -4.77 -5.26 -11.19
CA LEU A 156 -4.15 -6.59 -11.09
C LEU A 156 -4.10 -7.10 -9.65
N ALA A 157 -3.83 -6.21 -8.68
CA ALA A 157 -3.85 -6.59 -7.26
C ALA A 157 -5.25 -7.04 -6.83
N GLU A 158 -6.31 -6.36 -7.28
CA GLU A 158 -7.71 -6.75 -7.03
C GLU A 158 -8.04 -8.09 -7.69
N GLN A 159 -7.65 -8.27 -8.96
CA GLN A 159 -7.84 -9.52 -9.69
C GLN A 159 -7.16 -10.69 -8.98
N LYS A 160 -5.89 -10.52 -8.56
CA LYS A 160 -5.15 -11.59 -7.86
C LYS A 160 -5.73 -11.90 -6.47
N CYS A 161 -6.29 -10.90 -5.77
CA CYS A 161 -7.05 -11.14 -4.55
C CYS A 161 -8.30 -12.00 -4.83
N ALA A 162 -9.08 -11.66 -5.86
CA ALA A 162 -10.26 -12.43 -6.25
C ALA A 162 -9.91 -13.87 -6.67
N GLU A 163 -8.85 -14.05 -7.48
CA GLU A 163 -8.34 -15.37 -7.90
C GLU A 163 -7.90 -16.23 -6.69
N ALA A 164 -7.41 -15.57 -5.62
CA ALA A 164 -7.01 -16.24 -4.38
C ALA A 164 -8.16 -16.42 -3.38
N GLY A 165 -9.40 -16.05 -3.72
CA GLY A 165 -10.56 -16.13 -2.84
C GLY A 165 -10.55 -15.16 -1.67
N VAL A 166 -9.82 -14.04 -1.80
CA VAL A 166 -9.75 -12.99 -0.78
C VAL A 166 -10.92 -12.04 -0.93
N GLU A 167 -11.66 -11.81 0.15
CA GLU A 167 -12.66 -10.75 0.22
C GLU A 167 -11.96 -9.38 0.43
N ILE A 168 -12.39 -8.37 -0.32
CA ILE A 168 -11.86 -7.00 -0.22
C ILE A 168 -12.96 -6.10 0.34
N ALA A 169 -12.66 -5.35 1.41
CA ALA A 169 -13.51 -4.32 1.98
C ALA A 169 -12.81 -2.96 1.90
N TYR A 170 -13.20 -2.16 0.92
CA TYR A 170 -12.73 -0.79 0.77
C TYR A 170 -13.48 0.17 1.69
N TYR A 171 -12.84 1.30 2.00
CA TYR A 171 -13.38 2.37 2.85
C TYR A 171 -13.69 1.92 4.27
N GLU A 172 -13.13 0.78 4.69
CA GLU A 172 -13.26 0.26 6.04
C GLU A 172 -11.93 0.33 6.79
N PHE A 173 -12.02 0.62 8.08
CA PHE A 173 -10.87 0.70 8.97
C PHE A 173 -11.24 0.24 10.38
N PRO A 174 -10.36 -0.48 11.12
CA PRO A 174 -10.62 -0.90 12.47
C PRO A 174 -10.87 0.28 13.42
N GLN A 175 -11.96 0.22 14.15
CA GLN A 175 -12.26 1.12 15.24
C GLN A 175 -11.80 0.55 16.58
N THR A 176 -12.01 -0.77 16.78
CA THR A 176 -11.58 -1.49 17.97
C THR A 176 -10.97 -2.83 17.60
N VAL A 177 -9.99 -3.26 18.39
CA VAL A 177 -9.35 -4.58 18.28
C VAL A 177 -9.31 -5.17 19.68
N THR A 178 -10.05 -6.24 19.90
CA THR A 178 -10.21 -6.88 21.20
C THR A 178 -9.72 -8.33 21.11
N LYS A 179 -8.90 -8.74 22.08
CA LYS A 179 -8.44 -10.14 22.17
C LYS A 179 -9.59 -11.03 22.62
N THR A 180 -9.68 -12.20 22.00
CA THR A 180 -10.59 -13.29 22.39
C THR A 180 -9.80 -14.55 22.76
N ASP A 181 -10.47 -15.59 23.22
CA ASP A 181 -9.80 -16.86 23.55
C ASP A 181 -9.18 -17.50 22.28
N ASP A 182 -9.84 -17.39 21.13
CA ASP A 182 -9.45 -18.03 19.87
C ASP A 182 -8.77 -17.08 18.88
N GLY A 183 -8.41 -15.84 19.27
CA GLY A 183 -7.78 -14.87 18.39
C GLY A 183 -8.22 -13.43 18.68
N TRP A 184 -8.91 -12.79 17.74
CA TRP A 184 -9.27 -11.38 17.80
C TRP A 184 -10.68 -11.12 17.31
N GLN A 185 -11.36 -10.17 17.96
CA GLN A 185 -12.52 -9.48 17.43
C GLN A 185 -12.11 -8.09 16.98
N VAL A 186 -12.39 -7.76 15.73
CA VAL A 186 -12.11 -6.46 15.13
C VAL A 186 -13.40 -5.83 14.65
N ASP A 187 -13.76 -4.69 15.22
CA ASP A 187 -14.90 -3.90 14.75
C ASP A 187 -14.39 -2.82 13.80
N CYS A 188 -14.81 -2.89 12.54
CA CYS A 188 -14.46 -1.95 11.49
C CYS A 188 -15.63 -1.01 11.20
N VAL A 189 -15.31 0.20 10.78
CA VAL A 189 -16.28 1.22 10.34
C VAL A 189 -15.96 1.70 8.93
N GLY A 190 -16.98 1.97 8.16
CA GLY A 190 -16.91 2.51 6.80
C GLY A 190 -18.08 3.45 6.52
N PHE A 191 -18.34 3.77 5.25
CA PHE A 191 -19.47 4.60 4.84
C PHE A 191 -20.80 3.86 5.06
N GLY A 192 -21.49 4.14 6.19
CA GLY A 192 -22.76 3.49 6.54
C GLY A 192 -22.63 2.00 6.84
N THR A 193 -21.42 1.50 7.01
CA THR A 193 -21.14 0.08 7.30
C THR A 193 -20.44 -0.07 8.63
N ARG A 194 -20.88 -1.04 9.40
CA ARG A 194 -20.22 -1.54 10.60
C ARG A 194 -20.01 -3.05 10.43
N ARG A 195 -18.78 -3.47 10.56
CA ARG A 195 -18.41 -4.87 10.38
C ARG A 195 -17.69 -5.37 11.62
N ARG A 196 -18.15 -6.49 12.14
CA ARG A 196 -17.48 -7.27 13.18
C ARG A 196 -16.79 -8.47 12.56
N VAL A 197 -15.48 -8.55 12.71
CA VAL A 197 -14.68 -9.66 12.20
C VAL A 197 -14.12 -10.46 13.38
N GLN A 198 -14.44 -11.76 13.41
CA GLN A 198 -13.72 -12.71 14.25
C GLN A 198 -12.60 -13.32 13.42
N CYS A 199 -11.36 -13.25 13.88
CA CYS A 199 -10.23 -13.83 13.15
C CYS A 199 -9.21 -14.48 14.07
N LYS A 200 -8.53 -15.52 13.55
CA LYS A 200 -7.47 -16.21 14.28
C LYS A 200 -6.17 -15.39 14.28
N GLN A 201 -5.87 -14.79 13.13
CA GLN A 201 -4.62 -14.03 12.92
C GLN A 201 -4.92 -12.65 12.33
N ILE A 202 -4.14 -11.64 12.72
CA ILE A 202 -4.13 -10.31 12.09
C ILE A 202 -2.79 -10.06 11.44
N ILE A 203 -2.81 -9.58 10.19
CA ILE A 203 -1.64 -9.02 9.52
C ILE A 203 -1.80 -7.50 9.50
N ASP A 204 -1.03 -6.79 10.33
CA ASP A 204 -1.00 -5.32 10.33
C ASP A 204 -0.09 -4.82 9.21
N SER A 205 -0.71 -4.39 8.13
CA SER A 205 -0.06 -3.78 6.95
C SER A 205 -0.45 -2.31 6.76
N THR A 206 -0.88 -1.64 7.83
CA THR A 206 -1.29 -0.22 7.83
C THR A 206 -0.14 0.73 7.48
N GLY A 207 1.10 0.23 7.55
CA GLY A 207 2.32 1.00 7.32
C GLY A 207 2.71 1.89 8.50
N GLY A 208 1.89 1.97 9.53
CA GLY A 208 2.12 2.70 10.78
C GLY A 208 2.03 1.82 12.02
N ALA A 209 1.90 0.48 11.85
CA ALA A 209 1.65 -0.44 12.95
C ALA A 209 0.45 0.00 13.80
N GLU A 210 -0.65 0.37 13.13
CA GLU A 210 -1.79 0.99 13.81
C GLU A 210 -2.55 -0.02 14.66
N VAL A 211 -2.73 -1.26 14.17
CA VAL A 211 -3.34 -2.35 14.96
C VAL A 211 -2.48 -2.69 16.17
N VAL A 212 -1.15 -2.77 15.98
CA VAL A 212 -0.20 -3.00 17.09
C VAL A 212 -0.37 -1.93 18.18
N GLY A 213 -0.55 -0.67 17.77
CA GLY A 213 -0.83 0.42 18.71
C GLY A 213 -2.20 0.34 19.36
N MET A 214 -3.24 -0.11 18.65
CA MET A 214 -4.60 -0.27 19.20
C MET A 214 -4.66 -1.32 20.31
N VAL A 215 -3.85 -2.37 20.21
CA VAL A 215 -3.77 -3.42 21.25
C VAL A 215 -2.74 -3.11 22.35
N GLY A 216 -2.16 -1.90 22.33
CA GLY A 216 -1.26 -1.44 23.39
C GLY A 216 0.16 -2.01 23.33
N LEU A 217 0.56 -2.63 22.23
CA LEU A 217 1.92 -3.14 22.07
C LEU A 217 2.92 -2.04 21.71
N PRO A 218 4.21 -2.18 22.07
CA PRO A 218 5.20 -1.12 21.91
C PRO A 218 5.54 -0.84 20.46
N ARG A 219 5.69 0.45 20.14
CA ARG A 219 6.09 0.96 18.83
C ARG A 219 7.21 1.97 18.97
N LEU A 220 8.12 1.99 18.00
CA LEU A 220 9.28 2.87 17.93
C LEU A 220 9.02 4.01 16.95
N ARG A 221 9.50 5.20 17.28
CA ARG A 221 9.44 6.39 16.44
C ARG A 221 10.52 7.38 16.84
N GLU A 222 11.14 8.04 15.88
CA GLU A 222 12.03 9.17 16.12
C GLU A 222 11.26 10.50 16.10
N GLU A 223 11.82 11.52 16.77
CA GLU A 223 11.29 12.89 16.72
C GLU A 223 11.44 13.50 15.32
N GLU A 224 12.65 13.40 14.74
CA GLU A 224 12.89 13.84 13.38
C GLU A 224 12.39 12.81 12.38
N ARG A 225 11.57 13.25 11.44
CA ARG A 225 10.99 12.39 10.39
C ARG A 225 11.55 12.72 9.01
N GLN A 226 11.63 11.70 8.17
CA GLN A 226 11.92 11.89 6.77
C GLN A 226 10.77 12.66 6.10
N PRO A 227 11.07 13.58 5.16
CA PRO A 227 10.02 14.31 4.45
C PRO A 227 9.14 13.34 3.64
N GLY A 228 7.86 13.61 3.58
CA GLY A 228 6.95 12.97 2.64
C GLY A 228 7.27 13.36 1.20
N SER A 229 6.78 12.59 0.23
CA SER A 229 6.82 12.96 -1.19
C SER A 229 5.42 13.19 -1.71
N TYR A 230 5.21 14.33 -2.36
CA TYR A 230 4.02 14.55 -3.16
C TYR A 230 4.38 14.46 -4.64
N LEU A 231 3.75 13.53 -5.37
CA LEU A 231 4.02 13.31 -6.79
C LEU A 231 2.93 13.97 -7.64
N PHE A 232 3.34 14.63 -8.71
CA PHE A 232 2.45 15.32 -9.64
C PHE A 232 3.12 15.46 -11.00
N MET A 233 2.34 15.77 -12.01
CA MET A 233 2.83 15.98 -13.38
C MET A 233 2.46 17.38 -13.86
N LEU A 234 3.48 18.12 -14.31
CA LEU A 234 3.33 19.38 -15.02
C LEU A 234 3.78 19.17 -16.46
N GLY A 235 3.14 19.82 -17.41
CA GLY A 235 3.60 19.75 -18.80
C GLY A 235 2.55 20.10 -19.83
N LYS A 236 2.86 19.78 -21.09
CA LYS A 236 1.95 19.88 -22.22
C LYS A 236 1.11 18.60 -22.33
N GLU A 237 -0.09 18.74 -22.88
CA GLU A 237 -1.12 17.69 -22.89
C GLU A 237 -0.71 16.42 -23.69
N HIS A 238 0.23 16.55 -24.62
CA HIS A 238 0.57 15.50 -25.59
C HIS A 238 2.02 14.97 -25.51
N GLU A 239 2.70 15.20 -24.40
CA GLU A 239 4.02 14.66 -24.16
C GLU A 239 4.03 13.79 -22.90
N PRO A 240 3.34 12.63 -22.89
CA PRO A 240 3.41 11.72 -21.75
C PRO A 240 4.80 11.09 -21.70
N GLY A 241 5.47 11.20 -20.58
CA GLY A 241 6.79 10.60 -20.39
C GLY A 241 7.30 10.69 -18.97
N ARG A 242 8.24 9.81 -18.68
CA ARG A 242 8.91 9.65 -17.38
C ARG A 242 9.46 10.95 -16.82
N ASN A 243 9.91 11.86 -17.68
CA ASN A 243 10.52 13.14 -17.34
C ASN A 243 9.54 14.21 -16.83
N GLN A 244 8.24 13.93 -16.90
CA GLN A 244 7.18 14.85 -16.47
C GLN A 244 6.73 14.64 -15.02
N ILE A 245 7.13 13.53 -14.39
CA ILE A 245 6.81 13.29 -12.98
C ILE A 245 7.68 14.21 -12.11
N ASN A 246 7.01 15.12 -11.43
CA ASN A 246 7.61 16.01 -10.46
C ASN A 246 7.42 15.47 -9.05
N ARG A 247 8.41 15.70 -8.20
CA ARG A 247 8.36 15.37 -6.78
C ARG A 247 8.55 16.63 -5.95
N LEU A 248 7.68 16.80 -4.98
CA LEU A 248 7.80 17.79 -3.93
C LEU A 248 8.09 17.10 -2.60
N TYR A 249 9.06 17.57 -1.85
CA TYR A 249 9.24 17.13 -0.47
C TYR A 249 8.34 17.92 0.47
N VAL A 250 7.55 17.22 1.27
CA VAL A 250 6.73 17.77 2.34
C VAL A 250 7.48 17.54 3.65
N HIS A 251 8.24 18.56 4.07
CA HIS A 251 9.00 18.51 5.32
C HIS A 251 8.05 18.49 6.52
N GLY A 252 8.41 17.73 7.55
CA GLY A 252 7.54 17.55 8.73
C GLY A 252 6.32 16.66 8.50
N ALA A 253 6.19 16.07 7.30
CA ALA A 253 5.07 15.16 7.00
C ALA A 253 5.02 14.02 8.01
N ASP A 254 3.82 13.80 8.55
CA ASP A 254 3.54 12.82 9.58
C ASP A 254 2.20 12.13 9.29
N SER A 255 2.19 10.81 9.31
CA SER A 255 0.96 10.02 9.15
C SER A 255 0.63 9.18 10.37
N THR A 256 1.06 9.61 11.54
CA THR A 256 0.76 8.92 12.82
C THR A 256 -0.70 9.08 13.25
N ASN A 257 -1.39 10.06 12.71
CA ASN A 257 -2.83 10.26 12.88
C ASN A 257 -3.41 11.03 11.68
N SER A 258 -4.73 11.00 11.56
CA SER A 258 -5.45 11.65 10.44
C SER A 258 -5.23 13.16 10.36
N ARG A 259 -5.10 13.83 11.50
CA ARG A 259 -4.89 15.28 11.58
C ARG A 259 -3.56 15.68 10.95
N THR A 260 -2.45 15.07 11.38
CA THR A 260 -1.11 15.38 10.84
C THR A 260 -0.96 14.94 9.39
N ALA A 261 -1.60 13.83 8.98
CA ALA A 261 -1.66 13.41 7.58
C ALA A 261 -2.43 14.42 6.71
N THR A 262 -3.53 14.98 7.23
CA THR A 262 -4.29 16.05 6.55
C THR A 262 -3.43 17.29 6.36
N GLU A 263 -2.74 17.74 7.40
CA GLU A 263 -1.84 18.89 7.34
C GLU A 263 -0.73 18.70 6.29
N ALA A 264 -0.14 17.49 6.22
CA ALA A 264 0.86 17.16 5.21
C ALA A 264 0.31 17.25 3.78
N ASN A 265 -0.90 16.70 3.56
CA ASN A 265 -1.57 16.76 2.26
C ASN A 265 -1.90 18.20 1.84
N LEU A 266 -2.46 19.00 2.74
CA LEU A 266 -2.79 20.40 2.46
C LEU A 266 -1.53 21.23 2.18
N THR A 267 -0.46 21.02 2.94
CA THR A 267 0.85 21.67 2.74
C THR A 267 1.43 21.33 1.36
N GLY A 268 1.41 20.04 1.01
CA GLY A 268 1.90 19.58 -0.28
C GLY A 268 1.11 20.17 -1.45
N ARG A 269 -0.22 20.17 -1.37
CA ARG A 269 -1.11 20.73 -2.40
C ARG A 269 -0.94 22.24 -2.57
N LYS A 270 -0.83 22.97 -1.47
CA LYS A 270 -0.53 24.41 -1.49
C LYS A 270 0.77 24.69 -2.23
N ALA A 271 1.83 23.96 -1.93
CA ALA A 271 3.13 24.14 -2.59
C ALA A 271 3.09 23.74 -4.08
N ILE A 272 2.29 22.74 -4.48
CA ILE A 272 2.06 22.41 -5.89
C ILE A 272 1.34 23.57 -6.60
N LEU A 273 0.31 24.14 -5.99
CA LEU A 273 -0.44 25.27 -6.55
C LEU A 273 0.47 26.49 -6.77
N GLU A 274 1.33 26.80 -5.81
CA GLU A 274 2.33 27.88 -5.93
C GLU A 274 3.29 27.61 -7.10
N ARG A 275 3.75 26.36 -7.25
CA ARG A 275 4.63 25.96 -8.35
C ARG A 275 3.95 26.07 -9.73
N VAL A 276 2.68 25.71 -9.82
CA VAL A 276 1.87 25.86 -11.04
C VAL A 276 1.78 27.34 -11.42
N ARG A 277 1.48 28.22 -10.46
CA ARG A 277 1.41 29.67 -10.66
C ARG A 277 2.73 30.26 -11.13
N GLN A 278 3.85 29.87 -10.50
CA GLN A 278 5.19 30.35 -10.85
C GLN A 278 5.63 29.88 -12.24
N LYS A 279 5.41 28.61 -12.57
CA LYS A 279 5.86 28.02 -13.83
C LYS A 279 4.90 28.27 -14.98
N LYS A 280 3.66 28.70 -14.72
CA LYS A 280 2.58 28.86 -15.72
C LYS A 280 2.39 27.60 -16.58
N GLN A 281 2.60 26.41 -15.99
CA GLN A 281 2.41 25.11 -16.64
C GLN A 281 1.10 24.48 -16.21
N ARG A 282 0.53 23.63 -17.07
CA ARG A 282 -0.67 22.88 -16.73
C ARG A 282 -0.35 21.81 -15.69
N LEU A 283 -1.21 21.65 -14.69
CA LEU A 283 -1.22 20.49 -13.82
C LEU A 283 -1.95 19.35 -14.53
N MET A 284 -1.21 18.35 -14.98
CA MET A 284 -1.76 17.23 -15.76
C MET A 284 -2.30 16.13 -14.84
N HIS A 285 -1.59 15.86 -13.76
CA HIS A 285 -1.92 14.83 -12.79
C HIS A 285 -1.35 15.19 -11.41
N MET A 286 -2.04 14.73 -10.37
CA MET A 286 -1.59 14.86 -8.99
C MET A 286 -2.08 13.64 -8.21
N GLN A 287 -1.21 13.07 -7.40
CA GLN A 287 -1.59 11.96 -6.53
C GLN A 287 -2.58 12.43 -5.45
N PRO A 288 -3.48 11.57 -4.98
CA PRO A 288 -4.46 11.95 -3.97
C PRO A 288 -3.85 12.25 -2.61
N GLU A 289 -2.69 11.66 -2.28
CA GLU A 289 -2.04 11.82 -0.98
C GLU A 289 -0.52 11.90 -1.04
N THR A 290 0.06 12.40 0.04
CA THR A 290 1.51 12.39 0.28
C THR A 290 1.99 10.96 0.52
N GLY A 291 3.01 10.53 -0.20
CA GLY A 291 3.73 9.29 0.10
C GLY A 291 4.61 9.46 1.33
N PHE A 292 4.19 8.90 2.46
CA PHE A 292 4.92 8.96 3.73
C PHE A 292 6.02 7.90 3.77
N ARG A 293 7.22 8.28 4.23
CA ARG A 293 8.38 7.37 4.30
C ARG A 293 8.49 6.61 5.61
N GLU A 294 8.16 7.26 6.71
CA GLU A 294 8.23 6.65 8.04
C GLU A 294 7.10 7.15 8.93
N THR A 295 6.68 6.29 9.85
CA THR A 295 5.73 6.54 10.91
C THR A 295 6.21 5.80 12.15
N TYR A 296 5.37 4.93 12.73
CA TYR A 296 5.80 3.98 13.73
C TYR A 296 6.40 2.72 13.07
N ARG A 297 7.39 2.15 13.72
CA ARG A 297 7.87 0.77 13.55
C ARG A 297 7.49 -0.01 14.80
N ILE A 298 7.33 -1.33 14.67
CA ILE A 298 7.14 -2.15 15.86
C ILE A 298 8.46 -2.30 16.64
N GLU A 299 8.35 -2.53 17.95
CA GLU A 299 9.38 -3.24 18.69
C GLU A 299 9.09 -4.72 18.52
N GLY A 300 9.86 -5.40 17.67
CA GLY A 300 9.69 -6.82 17.36
C GLY A 300 10.53 -7.72 18.24
N GLU A 301 10.31 -9.02 18.14
CA GLU A 301 11.14 -10.03 18.81
C GLU A 301 12.61 -9.92 18.37
N THR A 302 12.85 -9.46 17.13
CA THR A 302 14.18 -9.07 16.63
C THR A 302 14.12 -7.65 16.09
N VAL A 303 15.18 -6.87 16.35
CA VAL A 303 15.38 -5.53 15.76
C VAL A 303 16.51 -5.62 14.73
N ILE A 304 16.21 -5.37 13.45
CA ILE A 304 17.23 -5.35 12.39
C ILE A 304 18.00 -4.03 12.48
N THR A 305 19.30 -4.11 12.76
CA THR A 305 20.16 -2.93 12.85
C THR A 305 20.77 -2.54 11.51
N VAL A 306 21.26 -1.31 11.40
CA VAL A 306 22.03 -0.89 10.22
C VAL A 306 23.28 -1.73 10.00
N ASN A 307 23.88 -2.26 11.05
CA ASN A 307 25.02 -3.18 10.95
C ASN A 307 24.61 -4.52 10.34
N ASP A 308 23.48 -5.09 10.76
CA ASP A 308 22.93 -6.30 10.15
C ASP A 308 22.64 -6.08 8.67
N TYR A 309 22.01 -4.94 8.34
CA TYR A 309 21.67 -4.58 6.98
C TYR A 309 22.89 -4.36 6.09
N THR A 310 23.89 -3.62 6.56
CA THR A 310 25.08 -3.28 5.75
C THR A 310 26.14 -4.38 5.70
N SER A 311 26.11 -5.32 6.64
CA SER A 311 26.97 -6.53 6.59
C SER A 311 26.37 -7.66 5.74
N GLY A 312 25.05 -7.60 5.44
CA GLY A 312 24.35 -8.68 4.76
C GLY A 312 24.14 -9.90 5.66
N ARG A 313 23.91 -9.67 6.97
CA ARG A 313 23.62 -10.75 7.90
C ARG A 313 22.48 -11.63 7.37
N VAL A 314 22.70 -12.94 7.39
CA VAL A 314 21.66 -13.94 7.15
C VAL A 314 21.16 -14.41 8.51
N PHE A 315 19.93 -14.02 8.85
CA PHE A 315 19.27 -14.43 10.10
C PHE A 315 18.91 -15.91 10.04
N ASP A 316 18.84 -16.56 11.20
CA ASP A 316 18.47 -17.97 11.30
C ASP A 316 17.04 -18.22 10.84
N ASP A 317 16.17 -17.25 11.05
CA ASP A 317 14.77 -17.22 10.65
C ASP A 317 14.52 -16.30 9.44
N ALA A 318 15.53 -16.13 8.57
CA ALA A 318 15.40 -15.28 7.38
C ALA A 318 14.30 -15.78 6.43
N ILE A 319 13.37 -14.89 6.05
CA ILE A 319 12.23 -15.22 5.19
C ILE A 319 12.28 -14.54 3.81
N SER A 320 13.05 -13.50 3.66
CA SER A 320 13.19 -12.75 2.42
C SER A 320 14.54 -12.05 2.35
N TYR A 321 14.99 -11.75 1.14
CA TYR A 321 16.03 -10.76 0.93
C TYR A 321 15.46 -9.35 0.91
N ALA A 322 16.34 -8.35 1.19
CA ALA A 322 16.12 -6.94 0.93
C ALA A 322 17.31 -6.40 0.15
N PHE A 323 17.06 -5.48 -0.79
CA PHE A 323 18.17 -4.85 -1.49
C PHE A 323 17.84 -3.43 -1.90
N TYR A 324 18.45 -2.49 -1.22
CA TYR A 324 18.44 -1.07 -1.57
C TYR A 324 19.59 -0.36 -0.83
N PRO A 325 20.14 0.75 -1.33
CA PRO A 325 21.03 1.58 -0.54
C PRO A 325 20.37 2.05 0.76
N VAL A 326 21.15 2.32 1.79
CA VAL A 326 20.66 3.08 2.95
C VAL A 326 20.24 4.47 2.43
N ASP A 327 18.93 4.74 2.39
CA ASP A 327 18.32 5.88 1.68
C ASP A 327 17.55 6.79 2.65
N LEU A 328 18.31 7.42 3.56
CA LEU A 328 17.74 8.36 4.51
C LEU A 328 17.57 9.72 3.88
N HIS A 329 16.33 10.19 3.82
CA HIS A 329 15.99 11.56 3.38
C HIS A 329 16.03 12.51 4.56
N THR A 330 16.79 13.60 4.44
CA THR A 330 16.91 14.64 5.47
C THR A 330 16.50 16.01 4.94
N LYS A 331 16.46 17.02 5.80
CA LYS A 331 16.23 18.42 5.37
C LYS A 331 17.29 18.92 4.39
N SER A 332 18.54 18.43 4.54
CA SER A 332 19.67 18.80 3.68
C SER A 332 19.76 17.99 2.37
N GLY A 333 18.81 17.10 2.12
CA GLY A 333 18.74 16.26 0.91
C GLY A 333 18.94 14.78 1.18
N VAL A 334 19.19 14.03 0.10
CA VAL A 334 19.37 12.57 0.12
C VAL A 334 20.76 12.22 -0.35
N ARG A 335 21.49 11.44 0.44
CA ARG A 335 22.78 10.87 0.06
C ARG A 335 22.74 9.36 0.30
N PRO A 336 22.19 8.57 -0.66
CA PRO A 336 22.13 7.13 -0.52
C PRO A 336 23.53 6.56 -0.31
N LYS A 337 23.67 5.66 0.68
CA LYS A 337 24.91 4.92 0.92
C LYS A 337 24.76 3.53 0.30
N PRO A 338 25.42 3.23 -0.83
CA PRO A 338 25.37 1.93 -1.47
C PRO A 338 25.91 0.83 -0.52
N LEU A 339 25.33 -0.35 -0.64
CA LEU A 339 25.87 -1.54 -0.01
C LEU A 339 27.19 -1.95 -0.67
N LYS A 340 28.07 -2.58 0.08
CA LYS A 340 29.30 -3.16 -0.46
C LYS A 340 28.93 -4.24 -1.48
N ARG A 341 29.77 -4.37 -2.53
CA ARG A 341 29.55 -5.39 -3.56
C ARG A 341 29.50 -6.80 -2.92
N GLY A 342 28.52 -7.57 -3.34
CA GLY A 342 28.27 -8.92 -2.80
C GLY A 342 27.35 -8.95 -1.57
N THR A 343 27.10 -7.81 -0.93
CA THR A 343 26.21 -7.74 0.25
C THR A 343 24.75 -7.76 -0.18
N VAL A 344 23.96 -8.71 0.37
CA VAL A 344 22.50 -8.77 0.20
C VAL A 344 21.88 -8.98 1.58
N PRO A 345 21.25 -7.97 2.17
CA PRO A 345 20.61 -8.10 3.48
C PRO A 345 19.44 -9.07 3.45
N THR A 346 19.13 -9.65 4.61
CA THR A 346 17.94 -10.49 4.78
C THR A 346 16.98 -9.91 5.82
N ILE A 347 15.76 -10.40 5.81
CA ILE A 347 14.69 -10.04 6.73
C ILE A 347 14.36 -11.26 7.57
N SER A 348 14.40 -11.09 8.89
CA SER A 348 14.04 -12.09 9.89
C SER A 348 12.51 -12.15 10.04
N LEU A 349 11.94 -13.34 10.21
CA LEU A 349 10.51 -13.52 10.55
C LEU A 349 10.19 -12.84 11.89
N SER A 350 11.04 -13.02 12.89
CA SER A 350 10.85 -12.44 14.22
C SER A 350 10.92 -10.91 14.25
N ALA A 351 11.47 -10.26 13.19
CA ALA A 351 11.37 -8.82 13.02
C ALA A 351 9.99 -8.35 12.53
N LEU A 352 9.14 -9.26 12.09
CA LEU A 352 7.74 -8.99 11.73
C LEU A 352 6.77 -9.26 12.88
N ILE A 353 7.21 -9.82 13.99
CA ILE A 353 6.38 -10.19 15.12
C ILE A 353 6.53 -9.14 16.23
N PRO A 354 5.47 -8.40 16.58
CA PRO A 354 5.52 -7.47 17.70
C PRO A 354 5.85 -8.23 19.00
N LYS A 355 6.79 -7.71 19.77
CA LYS A 355 7.25 -8.33 21.01
C LYS A 355 6.12 -8.58 21.98
N GLY A 356 5.99 -9.82 22.43
CA GLY A 356 4.91 -10.24 23.31
C GLY A 356 3.56 -10.46 22.60
N SER A 357 3.50 -10.33 21.28
CA SER A 357 2.30 -10.67 20.50
C SER A 357 2.21 -12.19 20.28
N ARG A 358 0.96 -12.68 20.14
CA ARG A 358 0.74 -14.09 19.77
C ARG A 358 0.20 -14.23 18.35
N ASN A 359 -0.86 -13.53 18.03
CA ASN A 359 -1.63 -13.72 16.80
C ASN A 359 -1.68 -12.45 15.94
N ILE A 360 -0.63 -11.62 16.04
CA ILE A 360 -0.43 -10.44 15.19
C ILE A 360 0.96 -10.52 14.57
N ILE A 361 1.03 -10.34 13.26
CA ILE A 361 2.26 -10.18 12.49
C ILE A 361 2.15 -8.89 11.68
N VAL A 362 3.25 -8.17 11.45
CA VAL A 362 3.25 -6.97 10.63
C VAL A 362 3.90 -7.24 9.27
N ALA A 363 3.57 -6.41 8.27
CA ALA A 363 4.29 -6.43 7.00
C ALA A 363 4.43 -5.02 6.43
N GLY A 364 5.63 -4.73 5.89
CA GLY A 364 5.91 -3.46 5.25
C GLY A 364 6.84 -2.55 6.05
N ARG A 365 6.69 -1.22 5.86
CA ARG A 365 7.63 -0.23 6.42
C ARG A 365 7.66 -0.14 7.95
N CYS A 366 6.70 -0.74 8.62
CA CYS A 366 6.63 -0.82 10.09
C CYS A 366 7.45 -1.97 10.69
N VAL A 367 8.20 -2.72 9.89
CA VAL A 367 9.11 -3.78 10.33
C VAL A 367 10.05 -3.30 11.43
N SER A 368 10.32 -4.17 12.40
CA SER A 368 11.23 -3.90 13.52
C SER A 368 12.66 -3.69 13.05
N SER A 369 13.13 -2.47 13.16
CA SER A 369 14.48 -2.08 12.72
C SER A 369 14.90 -0.76 13.33
N ASP A 370 16.19 -0.46 13.32
CA ASP A 370 16.62 0.92 13.51
C ASP A 370 16.27 1.79 12.28
N ARG A 371 16.34 3.10 12.44
CA ARG A 371 15.94 4.06 11.40
C ARG A 371 16.75 3.95 10.11
N LEU A 372 18.07 3.69 10.23
CA LEU A 372 18.95 3.60 9.07
C LEU A 372 18.69 2.32 8.29
N ALA A 373 18.57 1.17 8.97
CA ALA A 373 18.17 -0.08 8.34
C ALA A 373 16.78 0.06 7.68
N ASN A 374 15.82 0.67 8.38
CA ASN A 374 14.49 0.90 7.86
C ASN A 374 14.48 1.69 6.54
N SER A 375 15.39 2.64 6.38
CA SER A 375 15.47 3.44 5.15
C SER A 375 15.71 2.60 3.89
N GLY A 376 16.35 1.43 4.02
CA GLY A 376 16.50 0.43 2.97
C GLY A 376 15.39 -0.62 2.96
N LEU A 377 14.99 -1.12 4.15
CA LEU A 377 13.98 -2.18 4.31
C LEU A 377 12.58 -1.76 3.84
N ARG A 378 12.20 -0.49 4.02
CA ARG A 378 10.88 0.05 3.65
C ARG A 378 10.62 0.17 2.16
N VAL A 379 11.60 -0.12 1.32
CA VAL A 379 11.44 -0.08 -0.14
C VAL A 379 10.44 -1.15 -0.56
N GLN A 380 9.58 -0.80 -1.51
CA GLN A 380 8.39 -1.58 -1.83
C GLN A 380 8.68 -3.05 -2.18
N ALA A 381 9.73 -3.34 -2.96
CA ALA A 381 10.12 -4.70 -3.29
C ALA A 381 10.39 -5.55 -2.03
N SER A 382 11.11 -4.99 -1.05
CA SER A 382 11.33 -5.64 0.25
C SER A 382 10.03 -5.81 1.04
N CYS A 383 9.13 -4.79 0.97
CA CYS A 383 7.81 -4.87 1.62
C CYS A 383 6.92 -5.96 1.00
N MET A 384 7.01 -6.19 -0.31
CA MET A 384 6.32 -7.30 -0.98
C MET A 384 6.77 -8.66 -0.46
N GLY A 385 8.10 -8.85 -0.31
CA GLY A 385 8.65 -10.08 0.28
C GLY A 385 8.21 -10.30 1.74
N MET A 386 8.16 -9.23 2.55
CA MET A 386 7.59 -9.28 3.91
C MET A 386 6.12 -9.66 3.90
N GLY A 387 5.34 -9.06 2.99
CA GLY A 387 3.91 -9.35 2.83
C GLY A 387 3.67 -10.83 2.55
N GLN A 388 4.40 -11.37 1.58
CA GLN A 388 4.28 -12.79 1.23
C GLN A 388 4.60 -13.70 2.41
N ALA A 389 5.69 -13.41 3.14
CA ALA A 389 6.07 -14.19 4.32
C ALA A 389 5.06 -14.09 5.46
N ALA A 390 4.52 -12.89 5.72
CA ALA A 390 3.47 -12.70 6.72
C ALA A 390 2.19 -13.47 6.35
N GLY A 391 1.82 -13.49 5.07
CA GLY A 391 0.68 -14.27 4.57
C GLY A 391 0.84 -15.76 4.82
N VAL A 392 2.02 -16.33 4.52
CA VAL A 392 2.33 -17.74 4.80
C VAL A 392 2.27 -18.02 6.29
N ALA A 393 3.01 -17.24 7.10
CA ALA A 393 3.14 -17.49 8.54
C ALA A 393 1.77 -17.40 9.24
N ALA A 394 0.97 -16.38 8.94
CA ALA A 394 -0.38 -16.22 9.50
C ALA A 394 -1.33 -17.35 9.09
N SER A 395 -1.30 -17.77 7.82
CA SER A 395 -2.18 -18.83 7.33
C SER A 395 -1.85 -20.19 7.95
N LEU A 396 -0.57 -20.56 8.03
CA LEU A 396 -0.13 -21.79 8.65
C LEU A 396 -0.42 -21.79 10.15
N ALA A 397 -0.19 -20.67 10.83
CA ALA A 397 -0.54 -20.48 12.23
C ALA A 397 -2.05 -20.63 12.48
N ALA A 398 -2.89 -20.01 11.65
CA ALA A 398 -4.34 -20.12 11.76
C ALA A 398 -4.84 -21.58 11.57
N LYS A 399 -4.21 -22.32 10.64
CA LYS A 399 -4.51 -23.72 10.37
C LYS A 399 -4.10 -24.65 11.51
N ALA A 400 -2.99 -24.33 12.19
CA ALA A 400 -2.44 -25.14 13.28
C ALA A 400 -2.94 -24.68 14.68
N ASP A 401 -3.83 -23.69 14.76
CA ASP A 401 -4.25 -23.01 15.99
C ASP A 401 -3.05 -22.60 16.87
N SER A 402 -2.02 -22.07 16.23
CA SER A 402 -0.73 -21.66 16.82
C SER A 402 -0.43 -20.18 16.54
N THR A 403 0.77 -19.74 16.86
CA THR A 403 1.25 -18.39 16.55
C THR A 403 2.24 -18.42 15.37
N PRO A 404 2.42 -17.29 14.65
CA PRO A 404 3.37 -17.22 13.53
C PRO A 404 4.80 -17.60 13.86
N LEU A 405 5.24 -17.42 15.12
CA LEU A 405 6.57 -17.84 15.59
C LEU A 405 6.68 -19.34 15.87
N GLU A 406 5.58 -19.99 16.18
CA GLU A 406 5.54 -21.42 16.48
C GLU A 406 5.43 -22.29 15.21
N VAL A 407 5.10 -21.68 14.06
CA VAL A 407 5.09 -22.39 12.78
C VAL A 407 6.51 -22.81 12.43
N PRO A 408 6.77 -24.11 12.12
CA PRO A 408 8.09 -24.56 11.73
C PRO A 408 8.65 -23.79 10.54
N LEU A 409 9.80 -23.18 10.68
CA LEU A 409 10.43 -22.38 9.63
C LEU A 409 10.59 -23.13 8.29
N PRO A 410 10.92 -24.45 8.28
CA PRO A 410 10.97 -25.21 7.03
C PRO A 410 9.64 -25.23 6.26
N GLU A 411 8.49 -25.25 6.96
CA GLU A 411 7.16 -25.23 6.34
C GLU A 411 6.89 -23.85 5.70
N ILE A 412 7.23 -22.77 6.41
CA ILE A 412 7.17 -21.41 5.89
C ILE A 412 8.05 -21.31 4.63
N HIS A 413 9.28 -21.77 4.68
CA HIS A 413 10.21 -21.73 3.56
C HIS A 413 9.74 -22.57 2.36
N ALA A 414 9.14 -23.74 2.59
CA ALA A 414 8.59 -24.59 1.54
C ALA A 414 7.47 -23.86 0.80
N MET A 415 6.49 -23.31 1.54
CA MET A 415 5.35 -22.59 0.99
C MET A 415 5.79 -21.31 0.24
N LEU A 416 6.77 -20.58 0.77
CA LEU A 416 7.33 -19.40 0.11
C LEU A 416 7.95 -19.75 -1.24
N ARG A 417 8.73 -20.84 -1.31
CA ARG A 417 9.33 -21.31 -2.57
C ARG A 417 8.29 -21.81 -3.56
N GLU A 418 7.28 -22.53 -3.09
CA GLU A 418 6.16 -23.01 -3.90
C GLU A 418 5.46 -21.85 -4.62
N HIS A 419 5.31 -20.71 -3.93
CA HIS A 419 4.73 -19.49 -4.50
C HIS A 419 5.78 -18.51 -5.04
N GLY A 420 6.94 -19.03 -5.45
CA GLY A 420 7.93 -18.32 -6.24
C GLY A 420 8.82 -17.32 -5.50
N GLN A 421 8.74 -17.22 -4.16
CA GLN A 421 9.64 -16.35 -3.40
C GLN A 421 11.06 -16.94 -3.32
N ILE A 422 12.05 -16.08 -3.49
CA ILE A 422 13.46 -16.44 -3.25
C ILE A 422 13.72 -16.35 -1.75
N VAL A 423 13.91 -17.51 -1.14
CA VAL A 423 14.17 -17.63 0.30
C VAL A 423 15.67 -17.63 0.56
N PRO A 424 16.17 -16.82 1.51
CA PRO A 424 17.57 -16.81 1.88
C PRO A 424 18.07 -18.19 2.35
N THR A 425 19.30 -18.52 1.98
CA THR A 425 19.99 -19.71 2.45
C THR A 425 21.28 -19.30 3.13
N LYS A 426 21.60 -19.93 4.27
CA LYS A 426 22.96 -19.85 4.81
C LYS A 426 23.90 -20.53 3.84
N ALA A 427 24.99 -19.84 3.48
CA ALA A 427 26.06 -20.40 2.66
C ALA A 427 26.85 -21.48 3.43
#